data_677c8cf8ea3f7def2541fddb946a301f
#
_entry.id   677c8cf8ea3f7def2541fddb946a301f
#
_cell.length_a   1.000
_cell.length_b   1.000
_cell.length_c   1.000
_cell.angle_alpha   90.00
_cell.angle_beta   90.00
_cell.angle_gamma   90.00
#
_symmetry.space_group_name_H-M   'P 1'
#
loop_
_entity.id
_entity.type
_entity.pdbx_description
1 polymer ?
#
loop_
_entity_poly.entity_id
_entity_poly.type
_entity_poly.pdbx_seq_one_letter_code
_entity_poly.pdbx_strand_id
1 'polypeptide(L)'
;MSPRSGINQEVIINKAVEIAEKEGMEAVTMATLARELSIKTPSLYNHFKGLKEIKLALAMKSLNLFHQYLEYATLNQKNGPEAIRAIGKAYIEFAYQHPGLYEALISSPDPTCKNIQMAEEAIVNLIKKPIAVFPLDEKEQIHAVRGLRSLLHGLVDLKRKGGFNLPLDFEESLEVNLEIFIKGLKID
;
A
#
# COMPACT_ATOMS: atom_id res chain seq x y z
N MET A 1 10.38 -18.75 -32.78
CA MET A 1 11.12 -18.86 -31.49
C MET A 1 11.18 -17.47 -30.89
N SER A 2 10.36 -17.20 -29.88
CA SER A 2 10.45 -15.91 -29.16
C SER A 2 11.79 -15.84 -28.41
N PRO A 3 12.49 -14.70 -28.40
CA PRO A 3 13.72 -14.57 -27.64
C PRO A 3 13.36 -14.78 -26.16
N ARG A 4 14.07 -15.68 -25.49
CA ARG A 4 14.04 -15.76 -24.01
C ARG A 4 14.51 -14.40 -23.51
N SER A 5 13.60 -13.56 -23.05
CA SER A 5 14.00 -12.36 -22.33
C SER A 5 14.88 -12.79 -21.17
N GLY A 6 16.15 -12.37 -21.21
CA GLY A 6 17.11 -12.77 -20.17
C GLY A 6 16.56 -12.40 -18.80
N ILE A 7 16.83 -13.23 -17.79
CA ILE A 7 16.48 -12.92 -16.40
C ILE A 7 17.16 -11.60 -16.02
N ASN A 8 16.36 -10.63 -15.56
CA ASN A 8 16.83 -9.36 -15.04
C ASN A 8 16.09 -9.03 -13.74
N GLN A 9 16.45 -7.94 -13.09
CA GLN A 9 15.81 -7.53 -11.81
C GLN A 9 14.30 -7.33 -11.94
N GLU A 10 13.84 -6.74 -13.03
CA GLU A 10 12.42 -6.48 -13.28
C GLU A 10 11.62 -7.79 -13.37
N VAL A 11 12.12 -8.78 -14.13
CA VAL A 11 11.50 -10.11 -14.24
C VAL A 11 11.42 -10.80 -12.88
N ILE A 12 12.47 -10.70 -12.07
CA ILE A 12 12.51 -11.29 -10.72
C ILE A 12 11.48 -10.61 -9.82
N ILE A 13 11.41 -9.27 -9.83
CA ILE A 13 10.46 -8.51 -9.00
C ILE A 13 9.02 -8.75 -9.45
N ASN A 14 8.75 -8.81 -10.76
CA ASN A 14 7.40 -9.12 -11.25
C ASN A 14 6.97 -10.52 -10.79
N LYS A 15 7.86 -11.51 -10.84
CA LYS A 15 7.58 -12.84 -10.32
C LYS A 15 7.37 -12.83 -8.80
N ALA A 16 8.13 -12.04 -8.06
CA ALA A 16 7.94 -11.87 -6.63
C ALA A 16 6.58 -11.26 -6.30
N VAL A 17 6.09 -10.29 -7.10
CA VAL A 17 4.73 -9.76 -7.00
C VAL A 17 3.69 -10.86 -7.21
N GLU A 18 3.81 -11.64 -8.30
CA GLU A 18 2.87 -12.73 -8.59
C GLU A 18 2.77 -13.73 -7.43
N ILE A 19 3.91 -14.10 -6.82
CA ILE A 19 3.94 -15.00 -5.66
C ILE A 19 3.27 -14.33 -4.46
N ALA A 20 3.62 -13.07 -4.16
CA ALA A 20 3.05 -12.34 -3.03
C ALA A 20 1.52 -12.20 -3.15
N GLU A 21 1.01 -11.88 -4.35
CA GLU A 21 -0.42 -11.73 -4.61
C GLU A 21 -1.19 -13.04 -4.46
N LYS A 22 -0.58 -14.15 -4.86
CA LYS A 22 -1.24 -15.47 -4.87
C LYS A 22 -1.11 -16.23 -3.54
N GLU A 23 0.06 -16.14 -2.91
CA GLU A 23 0.46 -17.01 -1.80
C GLU A 23 0.88 -16.23 -0.54
N GLY A 24 0.86 -14.88 -0.59
CA GLY A 24 1.28 -13.99 0.50
C GLY A 24 2.79 -13.72 0.52
N MET A 25 3.18 -12.71 1.30
CA MET A 25 4.59 -12.25 1.41
C MET A 25 5.54 -13.31 2.00
N GLU A 26 5.05 -14.22 2.83
CA GLU A 26 5.87 -15.30 3.42
C GLU A 26 6.29 -16.34 2.38
N ALA A 27 5.52 -16.52 1.29
CA ALA A 27 5.87 -17.41 0.19
C ALA A 27 6.99 -16.85 -0.70
N VAL A 28 7.27 -15.54 -0.62
CA VAL A 28 8.37 -14.90 -1.37
C VAL A 28 9.70 -15.28 -0.72
N THR A 29 10.36 -16.31 -1.26
CA THR A 29 11.68 -16.78 -0.84
C THR A 29 12.61 -16.93 -2.04
N MET A 30 13.93 -16.97 -1.80
CA MET A 30 14.91 -17.22 -2.87
C MET A 30 14.66 -18.57 -3.57
N ALA A 31 14.24 -19.58 -2.81
CA ALA A 31 13.95 -20.91 -3.36
C ALA A 31 12.68 -20.91 -4.22
N THR A 32 11.60 -20.28 -3.75
CA THR A 32 10.34 -20.18 -4.50
C THR A 32 10.55 -19.39 -5.79
N LEU A 33 11.23 -18.25 -5.72
CA LEU A 33 11.56 -17.44 -6.90
C LEU A 33 12.37 -18.21 -7.94
N ALA A 34 13.41 -18.94 -7.51
CA ALA A 34 14.23 -19.73 -8.42
C ALA A 34 13.40 -20.83 -9.11
N ARG A 35 12.53 -21.51 -8.34
CA ARG A 35 11.63 -22.55 -8.88
C ARG A 35 10.66 -21.95 -9.91
N GLU A 36 9.96 -20.86 -9.56
CA GLU A 36 8.96 -20.22 -10.43
C GLU A 36 9.57 -19.60 -11.70
N LEU A 37 10.82 -19.16 -11.63
CA LEU A 37 11.58 -18.66 -12.77
C LEU A 37 12.31 -19.76 -13.56
N SER A 38 12.25 -21.03 -13.11
CA SER A 38 12.96 -22.17 -13.71
C SER A 38 14.48 -21.95 -13.83
N ILE A 39 15.08 -21.34 -12.79
CA ILE A 39 16.52 -21.10 -12.68
C ILE A 39 17.09 -21.70 -11.39
N LYS A 40 18.42 -21.76 -11.32
CA LYS A 40 19.10 -22.15 -10.07
C LYS A 40 19.16 -20.96 -9.09
N THR A 41 18.98 -21.20 -7.81
CA THR A 41 19.06 -20.15 -6.76
C THR A 41 20.33 -19.28 -6.86
N PRO A 42 21.53 -19.80 -7.14
CA PRO A 42 22.73 -18.97 -7.34
C PRO A 42 22.58 -17.92 -8.44
N SER A 43 21.75 -18.14 -9.46
CA SER A 43 21.53 -17.17 -10.53
C SER A 43 20.80 -15.89 -10.04
N LEU A 44 19.99 -15.99 -8.99
CA LEU A 44 19.33 -14.82 -8.38
C LEU A 44 20.35 -13.89 -7.71
N TYR A 45 21.43 -14.43 -7.15
CA TYR A 45 22.46 -13.64 -6.49
C TYR A 45 23.28 -12.77 -7.45
N ASN A 46 23.20 -13.03 -8.77
CA ASN A 46 23.76 -12.13 -9.78
C ASN A 46 22.98 -10.81 -9.91
N HIS A 47 21.73 -10.76 -9.39
CA HIS A 47 20.82 -9.63 -9.52
C HIS A 47 20.49 -8.96 -8.18
N PHE A 48 20.42 -9.73 -7.10
CA PHE A 48 20.09 -9.28 -5.75
C PHE A 48 21.01 -9.94 -4.73
N LYS A 49 21.52 -9.18 -3.75
CA LYS A 49 22.39 -9.72 -2.69
C LYS A 49 21.68 -10.69 -1.76
N GLY A 50 20.34 -10.71 -1.79
CA GLY A 50 19.52 -11.61 -1.00
C GLY A 50 18.06 -11.19 -0.94
N LEU A 51 17.27 -11.97 -0.18
CA LEU A 51 15.84 -11.79 -0.06
C LEU A 51 15.44 -10.39 0.48
N LYS A 52 16.27 -9.81 1.35
CA LYS A 52 16.02 -8.46 1.88
C LYS A 52 15.93 -7.41 0.77
N GLU A 53 16.82 -7.46 -0.23
CA GLU A 53 16.77 -6.52 -1.37
C GLU A 53 15.53 -6.73 -2.24
N ILE A 54 15.10 -7.98 -2.42
CA ILE A 54 13.87 -8.29 -3.17
C ILE A 54 12.64 -7.77 -2.41
N LYS A 55 12.55 -8.02 -1.10
CA LYS A 55 11.46 -7.47 -0.26
C LYS A 55 11.45 -5.94 -0.26
N LEU A 56 12.61 -5.29 -0.27
CA LEU A 56 12.72 -3.84 -0.38
C LEU A 56 12.21 -3.33 -1.74
N ALA A 57 12.57 -4.01 -2.84
CA ALA A 57 12.09 -3.66 -4.18
C ALA A 57 10.57 -3.88 -4.32
N LEU A 58 10.02 -4.92 -3.68
CA LEU A 58 8.57 -5.13 -3.58
C LEU A 58 7.89 -3.97 -2.84
N ALA A 59 8.42 -3.57 -1.69
CA ALA A 59 7.88 -2.45 -0.91
C ALA A 59 7.91 -1.15 -1.72
N MET A 60 9.01 -0.85 -2.43
CA MET A 60 9.09 0.30 -3.34
C MET A 60 8.04 0.24 -4.44
N LYS A 61 7.86 -0.93 -5.07
CA LYS A 61 6.84 -1.10 -6.11
C LYS A 61 5.44 -0.89 -5.55
N SER A 62 5.17 -1.41 -4.34
CA SER A 62 3.91 -1.23 -3.64
C SER A 62 3.64 0.24 -3.31
N LEU A 63 4.62 0.95 -2.72
CA LEU A 63 4.50 2.37 -2.39
C LEU A 63 4.19 3.21 -3.63
N ASN A 64 4.89 2.96 -4.75
CA ASN A 64 4.67 3.69 -6.01
C ASN A 64 3.28 3.41 -6.58
N LEU A 65 2.84 2.15 -6.60
CA LEU A 65 1.51 1.80 -7.10
C LEU A 65 0.41 2.37 -6.19
N PHE A 66 0.58 2.27 -4.89
CA PHE A 66 -0.36 2.83 -3.91
C PHE A 66 -0.47 4.35 -4.05
N HIS A 67 0.67 5.06 -4.21
CA HIS A 67 0.67 6.49 -4.48
C HIS A 67 -0.17 6.83 -5.73
N GLN A 68 0.03 6.07 -6.84
CA GLN A 68 -0.74 6.25 -8.07
C GLN A 68 -2.25 6.04 -7.86
N TYR A 69 -2.65 5.05 -7.08
CA TYR A 69 -4.06 4.83 -6.73
C TYR A 69 -4.66 6.03 -6.02
N LEU A 70 -3.97 6.56 -5.00
CA LEU A 70 -4.44 7.72 -4.25
C LEU A 70 -4.44 8.99 -5.11
N GLU A 71 -3.40 9.20 -5.91
CA GLU A 71 -3.29 10.35 -6.80
C GLU A 71 -4.42 10.34 -7.84
N TYR A 72 -4.65 9.20 -8.51
CA TYR A 72 -5.72 9.06 -9.48
C TYR A 72 -7.10 9.31 -8.86
N ALA A 73 -7.36 8.78 -7.68
CA ALA A 73 -8.63 8.96 -6.98
C ALA A 73 -8.90 10.44 -6.62
N THR A 74 -7.86 11.23 -6.44
CA THR A 74 -7.98 12.65 -6.04
C THR A 74 -7.91 13.65 -7.20
N LEU A 75 -7.55 13.22 -8.43
CA LEU A 75 -7.33 14.12 -9.58
C LEU A 75 -8.47 15.10 -9.85
N ASN A 76 -9.71 14.65 -9.74
CA ASN A 76 -10.91 15.43 -10.04
C ASN A 76 -11.70 15.82 -8.79
N GLN A 77 -11.13 15.64 -7.61
CA GLN A 77 -11.78 15.95 -6.35
C GLN A 77 -11.40 17.35 -5.86
N LYS A 78 -12.36 18.07 -5.28
CA LYS A 78 -12.03 19.24 -4.47
C LYS A 78 -11.30 18.79 -3.21
N ASN A 79 -10.34 19.60 -2.75
CA ASN A 79 -9.69 19.33 -1.46
C ASN A 79 -10.73 19.35 -0.32
N GLY A 80 -10.44 18.63 0.74
CA GLY A 80 -11.33 18.50 1.90
C GLY A 80 -12.12 17.18 1.88
N PRO A 81 -13.40 17.20 2.29
CA PRO A 81 -14.19 15.98 2.51
C PRO A 81 -14.24 15.02 1.34
N GLU A 82 -14.44 15.52 0.12
CA GLU A 82 -14.57 14.70 -1.08
C GLU A 82 -13.27 13.96 -1.40
N ALA A 83 -12.12 14.64 -1.32
CA ALA A 83 -10.82 14.02 -1.56
C ALA A 83 -10.47 13.02 -0.44
N ILE A 84 -10.83 13.26 0.81
CA ILE A 84 -10.63 12.32 1.92
C ILE A 84 -11.44 11.04 1.70
N ARG A 85 -12.71 11.15 1.26
CA ARG A 85 -13.52 9.97 0.92
C ARG A 85 -12.94 9.20 -0.25
N ALA A 86 -12.47 9.88 -1.30
CA ALA A 86 -11.84 9.26 -2.45
C ALA A 86 -10.55 8.51 -2.05
N ILE A 87 -9.72 9.09 -1.19
CA ILE A 87 -8.53 8.44 -0.62
C ILE A 87 -8.93 7.19 0.16
N GLY A 88 -9.97 7.27 1.02
CA GLY A 88 -10.44 6.13 1.80
C GLY A 88 -10.87 4.95 0.92
N LYS A 89 -11.67 5.23 -0.13
CA LYS A 89 -12.11 4.21 -1.10
C LYS A 89 -10.92 3.60 -1.85
N ALA A 90 -10.02 4.43 -2.39
CA ALA A 90 -8.84 3.96 -3.11
C ALA A 90 -7.89 3.14 -2.24
N TYR A 91 -7.78 3.49 -0.95
CA TYR A 91 -7.01 2.69 0.02
C TYR A 91 -7.57 1.27 0.17
N ILE A 92 -8.88 1.18 0.38
CA ILE A 92 -9.59 -0.10 0.52
C ILE A 92 -9.49 -0.90 -0.78
N GLU A 93 -9.74 -0.27 -1.93
CA GLU A 93 -9.65 -0.88 -3.25
C GLU A 93 -8.25 -1.46 -3.50
N PHE A 94 -7.18 -0.68 -3.26
CA PHE A 94 -5.80 -1.15 -3.37
C PHE A 94 -5.55 -2.39 -2.51
N ALA A 95 -5.97 -2.35 -1.25
CA ALA A 95 -5.77 -3.46 -0.32
C ALA A 95 -6.46 -4.76 -0.77
N TYR A 96 -7.60 -4.67 -1.48
CA TYR A 96 -8.30 -5.85 -1.99
C TYR A 96 -7.80 -6.31 -3.35
N GLN A 97 -7.46 -5.39 -4.25
CA GLN A 97 -6.95 -5.74 -5.57
C GLN A 97 -5.51 -6.25 -5.52
N HIS A 98 -4.73 -5.77 -4.54
CA HIS A 98 -3.31 -6.07 -4.40
C HIS A 98 -2.96 -6.55 -2.98
N PRO A 99 -3.50 -7.70 -2.51
CA PRO A 99 -3.31 -8.17 -1.14
C PRO A 99 -1.84 -8.40 -0.78
N GLY A 100 -1.04 -8.95 -1.69
CA GLY A 100 0.38 -9.19 -1.48
C GLY A 100 1.21 -7.91 -1.47
N LEU A 101 0.92 -6.97 -2.36
CA LEU A 101 1.58 -5.65 -2.35
C LEU A 101 1.14 -4.83 -1.13
N TYR A 102 -0.12 -4.96 -0.68
CA TYR A 102 -0.56 -4.32 0.55
C TYR A 102 0.21 -4.84 1.78
N GLU A 103 0.48 -6.15 1.87
CA GLU A 103 1.36 -6.70 2.90
C GLU A 103 2.78 -6.13 2.82
N ALA A 104 3.34 -6.02 1.59
CA ALA A 104 4.64 -5.38 1.38
C ALA A 104 4.65 -3.91 1.81
N LEU A 105 3.55 -3.16 1.56
CA LEU A 105 3.37 -1.77 1.94
C LEU A 105 3.41 -1.56 3.46
N ILE A 106 2.72 -2.42 4.22
CA ILE A 106 2.57 -2.27 5.67
C ILE A 106 3.75 -2.84 6.47
N SER A 107 4.52 -3.77 5.90
CA SER A 107 5.62 -4.45 6.60
C SER A 107 6.88 -3.59 6.76
N SER A 108 6.97 -2.44 6.08
CA SER A 108 8.08 -1.46 6.16
C SER A 108 9.48 -2.11 6.34
N PRO A 109 10.07 -2.71 5.28
CA PRO A 109 11.20 -3.64 5.41
C PRO A 109 12.51 -3.00 5.85
N ASP A 110 12.67 -1.68 5.68
CA ASP A 110 13.86 -0.96 6.11
C ASP A 110 13.58 0.54 6.29
N PRO A 111 13.29 0.98 7.52
CA PRO A 111 12.97 2.39 7.80
C PRO A 111 14.17 3.33 7.59
N THR A 112 15.39 2.82 7.39
CA THR A 112 16.58 3.62 7.12
C THR A 112 16.86 3.85 5.64
N CYS A 113 16.13 3.16 4.76
CA CYS A 113 16.26 3.31 3.31
C CYS A 113 15.67 4.65 2.84
N LYS A 114 16.52 5.57 2.39
CA LYS A 114 16.11 6.91 1.95
C LYS A 114 15.03 6.89 0.87
N ASN A 115 15.11 5.96 -0.09
CA ASN A 115 14.11 5.87 -1.15
C ASN A 115 12.73 5.47 -0.61
N ILE A 116 12.69 4.56 0.38
CA ILE A 116 11.45 4.19 1.07
C ILE A 116 10.89 5.41 1.81
N GLN A 117 11.72 6.10 2.60
CA GLN A 117 11.29 7.31 3.32
C GLN A 117 10.71 8.37 2.39
N MET A 118 11.36 8.64 1.25
CA MET A 118 10.87 9.60 0.26
C MET A 118 9.50 9.18 -0.34
N ALA A 119 9.33 7.89 -0.64
CA ALA A 119 8.07 7.38 -1.16
C ALA A 119 6.94 7.43 -0.12
N GLU A 120 7.24 7.09 1.13
CA GLU A 120 6.30 7.22 2.27
C GLU A 120 5.91 8.69 2.50
N GLU A 121 6.88 9.60 2.46
CA GLU A 121 6.66 11.04 2.62
C GLU A 121 5.77 11.60 1.49
N ALA A 122 5.96 11.16 0.26
CA ALA A 122 5.11 11.54 -0.86
C ALA A 122 3.64 11.15 -0.63
N ILE A 123 3.38 9.94 -0.10
CA ILE A 123 2.04 9.47 0.27
C ILE A 123 1.46 10.31 1.41
N VAL A 124 2.25 10.59 2.46
CA VAL A 124 1.83 11.44 3.58
C VAL A 124 1.44 12.83 3.08
N ASN A 125 2.25 13.44 2.21
CA ASN A 125 1.98 14.77 1.65
C ASN A 125 0.73 14.78 0.77
N LEU A 126 0.49 13.72 -0.02
CA LEU A 126 -0.73 13.58 -0.82
C LEU A 126 -1.98 13.54 0.07
N ILE A 127 -1.95 12.76 1.16
CA ILE A 127 -3.08 12.64 2.11
C ILE A 127 -3.24 13.93 2.95
N LYS A 128 -2.13 14.58 3.33
CA LYS A 128 -2.13 15.83 4.08
C LYS A 128 -2.81 16.98 3.32
N LYS A 129 -2.66 17.02 1.99
CA LYS A 129 -3.19 18.10 1.14
C LYS A 129 -4.71 18.35 1.34
N PRO A 130 -5.62 17.37 1.26
CA PRO A 130 -7.04 17.57 1.53
C PRO A 130 -7.36 17.81 3.00
N ILE A 131 -6.50 17.40 3.95
CA ILE A 131 -6.66 17.66 5.38
C ILE A 131 -6.31 19.11 5.72
N ALA A 132 -5.38 19.72 4.99
CA ALA A 132 -4.91 21.09 5.24
C ALA A 132 -5.97 22.19 5.02
N VAL A 133 -7.16 21.87 4.49
CA VAL A 133 -8.28 22.83 4.39
C VAL A 133 -9.06 22.97 5.71
N PHE A 134 -8.82 22.09 6.67
CA PHE A 134 -9.44 22.15 8.00
C PHE A 134 -8.60 23.03 8.95
N PRO A 135 -9.20 23.57 10.04
CA PRO A 135 -8.53 24.47 10.98
C PRO A 135 -7.56 23.71 11.90
N LEU A 136 -6.61 23.00 11.34
CA LEU A 136 -5.61 22.19 12.02
C LEU A 136 -4.22 22.77 11.82
N ASP A 137 -3.41 22.80 12.87
CA ASP A 137 -1.99 23.11 12.76
C ASP A 137 -1.22 21.96 12.06
N GLU A 138 0.07 22.18 11.76
CA GLU A 138 0.87 21.22 11.02
C GLU A 138 1.03 19.88 11.76
N LYS A 139 1.13 19.90 13.08
CA LYS A 139 1.25 18.72 13.93
C LYS A 139 -0.07 17.94 13.97
N GLU A 140 -1.18 18.65 14.11
CA GLU A 140 -2.52 18.08 14.07
C GLU A 140 -2.85 17.44 12.72
N GLN A 141 -2.44 18.05 11.61
CA GLN A 141 -2.56 17.46 10.27
C GLN A 141 -1.82 16.11 10.17
N ILE A 142 -0.62 16.00 10.74
CA ILE A 142 0.11 14.72 10.79
C ILE A 142 -0.62 13.68 11.64
N HIS A 143 -1.17 14.10 12.79
CA HIS A 143 -2.00 13.21 13.61
C HIS A 143 -3.26 12.76 12.87
N ALA A 144 -3.90 13.63 12.11
CA ALA A 144 -5.06 13.30 11.28
C ALA A 144 -4.69 12.30 10.17
N VAL A 145 -3.55 12.47 9.47
CA VAL A 145 -3.05 11.49 8.48
C VAL A 145 -2.86 10.11 9.13
N ARG A 146 -2.23 10.06 10.31
CA ARG A 146 -2.04 8.82 11.08
C ARG A 146 -3.37 8.20 11.50
N GLY A 147 -4.32 9.02 11.96
CA GLY A 147 -5.67 8.57 12.35
C GLY A 147 -6.41 7.95 11.17
N LEU A 148 -6.42 8.61 10.01
CA LEU A 148 -7.04 8.08 8.79
C LEU A 148 -6.40 6.75 8.37
N ARG A 149 -5.06 6.67 8.35
CA ARG A 149 -4.35 5.44 8.03
C ARG A 149 -4.72 4.30 8.99
N SER A 150 -4.76 4.58 10.30
CA SER A 150 -5.10 3.57 11.32
C SER A 150 -6.54 3.07 11.16
N LEU A 151 -7.48 3.97 10.88
CA LEU A 151 -8.88 3.64 10.61
C LEU A 151 -9.00 2.71 9.40
N LEU A 152 -8.43 3.11 8.26
CA LEU A 152 -8.51 2.35 7.01
C LEU A 152 -7.81 1.00 7.11
N HIS A 153 -6.62 0.96 7.73
CA HIS A 153 -5.91 -0.29 7.98
C HIS A 153 -6.71 -1.22 8.89
N GLY A 154 -7.31 -0.70 9.96
CA GLY A 154 -8.17 -1.48 10.85
C GLY A 154 -9.38 -2.08 10.14
N LEU A 155 -10.04 -1.31 9.26
CA LEU A 155 -11.15 -1.81 8.43
C LEU A 155 -10.72 -2.95 7.50
N VAL A 156 -9.57 -2.80 6.80
CA VAL A 156 -9.02 -3.84 5.94
C VAL A 156 -8.69 -5.11 6.73
N ASP A 157 -7.96 -4.97 7.84
CA ASP A 157 -7.48 -6.10 8.63
C ASP A 157 -8.65 -6.88 9.26
N LEU A 158 -9.60 -6.17 9.87
CA LEU A 158 -10.80 -6.79 10.46
C LEU A 158 -11.64 -7.52 9.41
N LYS A 159 -11.88 -6.92 8.25
CA LYS A 159 -12.65 -7.57 7.19
C LYS A 159 -11.96 -8.81 6.67
N ARG A 160 -10.64 -8.74 6.42
CA ARG A 160 -9.85 -9.91 5.97
C ARG A 160 -9.88 -11.07 6.96
N LYS A 161 -9.91 -10.76 8.27
CA LYS A 161 -9.97 -11.75 9.35
C LYS A 161 -11.39 -12.19 9.72
N GLY A 162 -12.41 -11.76 8.99
CA GLY A 162 -13.80 -12.09 9.27
C GLY A 162 -14.36 -11.40 10.51
N GLY A 163 -13.81 -10.23 10.90
CA GLY A 163 -14.24 -9.50 12.10
C GLY A 163 -15.58 -8.75 11.96
N PHE A 164 -16.12 -8.62 10.74
CA PHE A 164 -17.42 -7.98 10.50
C PHE A 164 -18.52 -9.03 10.34
N ASN A 165 -19.03 -9.55 11.44
CA ASN A 165 -19.98 -10.66 11.48
C ASN A 165 -21.46 -10.23 11.56
N LEU A 166 -21.75 -8.92 11.75
CA LEU A 166 -23.11 -8.40 11.73
C LEU A 166 -23.58 -8.20 10.28
N PRO A 167 -24.88 -8.34 9.97
CA PRO A 167 -25.42 -8.22 8.63
C PRO A 167 -25.53 -6.75 8.18
N LEU A 168 -24.44 -6.03 8.20
CA LEU A 168 -24.30 -4.65 7.72
C LEU A 168 -23.33 -4.63 6.54
N ASP A 169 -23.62 -3.77 5.58
CA ASP A 169 -22.76 -3.60 4.42
C ASP A 169 -21.42 -2.94 4.81
N PHE A 170 -20.34 -3.46 4.25
CA PHE A 170 -18.99 -2.94 4.54
C PHE A 170 -18.77 -1.56 3.94
N GLU A 171 -19.29 -1.30 2.74
CA GLU A 171 -19.15 0.00 2.08
C GLU A 171 -19.91 1.08 2.86
N GLU A 172 -21.09 0.74 3.38
CA GLU A 172 -21.84 1.62 4.29
C GLU A 172 -21.03 1.89 5.56
N SER A 173 -20.42 0.88 6.15
CA SER A 173 -19.55 1.03 7.33
C SER A 173 -18.34 1.91 7.04
N LEU A 174 -17.71 1.77 5.86
CA LEU A 174 -16.61 2.63 5.41
C LEU A 174 -17.06 4.10 5.31
N GLU A 175 -18.18 4.36 4.63
CA GLU A 175 -18.72 5.72 4.46
C GLU A 175 -19.04 6.39 5.81
N VAL A 176 -19.69 5.67 6.73
CA VAL A 176 -20.00 6.17 8.07
C VAL A 176 -18.73 6.50 8.84
N ASN A 177 -17.72 5.62 8.80
CA ASN A 177 -16.46 5.86 9.51
C ASN A 177 -15.68 7.05 8.92
N LEU A 178 -15.66 7.20 7.59
CA LEU A 178 -15.06 8.37 6.93
C LEU A 178 -15.81 9.67 7.30
N GLU A 179 -17.13 9.63 7.36
CA GLU A 179 -17.93 10.79 7.77
C GLU A 179 -17.66 11.21 9.22
N ILE A 180 -17.56 10.24 10.14
CA ILE A 180 -17.19 10.49 11.54
C ILE A 180 -15.79 11.11 11.61
N PHE A 181 -14.82 10.55 10.87
CA PHE A 181 -13.46 11.08 10.81
C PHE A 181 -13.45 12.54 10.30
N ILE A 182 -14.11 12.79 9.17
CA ILE A 182 -14.17 14.14 8.55
C ILE A 182 -14.85 15.16 9.48
N LYS A 183 -15.93 14.78 10.18
CA LYS A 183 -16.56 15.64 11.18
C LYS A 183 -15.62 15.97 12.34
N GLY A 184 -14.83 15.00 12.77
CA GLY A 184 -13.83 15.18 13.82
C GLY A 184 -12.66 16.11 13.45
N LEU A 185 -12.44 16.40 12.14
CA LEU A 185 -11.44 17.39 11.70
C LEU A 185 -11.95 18.84 11.82
N LYS A 186 -13.24 19.05 12.01
CA LYS A 186 -13.87 20.35 12.24
C LYS A 186 -13.97 20.59 13.74
N ILE A 187 -12.81 20.72 14.39
CA ILE A 187 -12.79 21.03 15.82
C ILE A 187 -13.18 22.51 15.97
N ASP A 188 -14.31 22.79 16.63
CA ASP A 188 -14.71 24.12 17.10
C ASP A 188 -13.88 24.52 18.31
#